data_abd1bc3b59bfb36769b626360364e707
#
_entry.id   abd1bc3b59bfb36769b626360364e707
#
_cell.length_a   1.000
_cell.length_b   1.000
_cell.length_c   1.000
_cell.angle_alpha   90.00
_cell.angle_beta   90.00
_cell.angle_gamma   90.00
#
_symmetry.space_group_name_H-M   'P 1'
#
loop_
_entity.id
_entity.type
_entity.pdbx_description
1 polymer ?
#
loop_
_entity_poly.entity_id
_entity_poly.type
_entity_poly.pdbx_seq_one_letter_code
_entity_poly.pdbx_strand_id
1 'polypeptide(L)'
;MTAIAVCTNFFNGFRYAVAGYMFDYCLHGNVTIEGLIINYTVFMAFGEVTCMIFGGVSPWFTRLVGSKRMAFFWAAALCLVLSVVFFFIPMDPDYIWVMIVIVILTSMGIGIYSPLMWSMYADVADYHTEHFGTSATGLIFSSGTMSQKFGTAISGSLIALFLGWAGANMITDKMGNTMIDPASVTDSVLTMVWSLFSIFPAVIAFLLMVLSWKFPIRK
;
A
#
# COMPACT_ATOMS: atom_id res chain seq x y z
N MET A 1 8.78 -15.98 -0.83
CA MET A 1 9.10 -14.56 -0.51
C MET A 1 8.75 -13.61 -1.66
N THR A 2 9.18 -13.87 -2.88
CA THR A 2 8.94 -12.99 -4.07
C THR A 2 7.48 -12.55 -4.22
N ALA A 3 6.52 -13.48 -4.09
CA ALA A 3 5.09 -13.14 -4.15
C ALA A 3 4.66 -12.16 -3.03
N ILE A 4 5.15 -12.34 -1.80
CA ILE A 4 4.89 -11.43 -0.69
C ILE A 4 5.44 -10.05 -1.01
N ALA A 5 6.66 -9.95 -1.53
CA ALA A 5 7.28 -8.68 -1.88
C ALA A 5 6.55 -7.97 -3.03
N VAL A 6 6.13 -8.69 -4.08
CA VAL A 6 5.31 -8.13 -5.17
C VAL A 6 4.01 -7.57 -4.62
N CYS A 7 3.25 -8.34 -3.83
CA CYS A 7 1.99 -7.89 -3.25
C CYS A 7 2.16 -6.71 -2.29
N THR A 8 3.24 -6.70 -1.48
CA THR A 8 3.54 -5.58 -0.57
C THR A 8 3.76 -4.28 -1.33
N ASN A 9 4.58 -4.33 -2.38
CA ASN A 9 4.87 -3.14 -3.18
C ASN A 9 3.71 -2.75 -4.09
N PHE A 10 2.91 -3.71 -4.51
CA PHE A 10 1.67 -3.49 -5.23
C PHE A 10 0.64 -2.76 -4.35
N PHE A 11 0.46 -3.19 -3.10
CA PHE A 11 -0.39 -2.50 -2.12
C PHE A 11 0.02 -1.04 -1.92
N ASN A 12 1.32 -0.80 -1.70
CA ASN A 12 1.83 0.56 -1.53
C ASN A 12 1.67 1.38 -2.81
N GLY A 13 2.04 0.82 -3.97
CA GLY A 13 1.93 1.50 -5.26
C GLY A 13 0.51 1.96 -5.58
N PHE A 14 -0.50 1.14 -5.29
CA PHE A 14 -1.90 1.53 -5.43
C PHE A 14 -2.26 2.72 -4.54
N ARG A 15 -1.94 2.65 -3.26
CA ARG A 15 -2.26 3.74 -2.32
C ARG A 15 -1.64 5.07 -2.73
N TYR A 16 -0.36 5.07 -3.10
CA TYR A 16 0.33 6.30 -3.50
C TYR A 16 -0.22 6.89 -4.79
N ALA A 17 -0.37 6.06 -5.82
CA ALA A 17 -0.81 6.54 -7.12
C ALA A 17 -2.28 6.97 -7.12
N VAL A 18 -3.16 6.24 -6.44
CA VAL A 18 -4.60 6.56 -6.41
C VAL A 18 -4.92 7.72 -5.48
N ALA A 19 -4.12 7.96 -4.41
CA ALA A 19 -4.36 9.05 -3.48
C ALA A 19 -4.37 10.43 -4.18
N GLY A 20 -3.51 10.63 -5.19
CA GLY A 20 -3.54 11.84 -6.01
C GLY A 20 -4.87 12.03 -6.73
N TYR A 21 -5.33 11.00 -7.44
CA TYR A 21 -6.64 11.03 -8.12
C TYR A 21 -7.80 11.20 -7.15
N MET A 22 -7.74 10.59 -5.96
CA MET A 22 -8.76 10.76 -4.92
C MET A 22 -8.86 12.22 -4.47
N PHE A 23 -7.73 12.89 -4.22
CA PHE A 23 -7.73 14.29 -3.83
C PHE A 23 -8.24 15.21 -4.96
N ASP A 24 -7.73 15.02 -6.18
CA ASP A 24 -8.04 15.92 -7.30
C ASP A 24 -9.51 15.81 -7.75
N TYR A 25 -10.08 14.60 -7.73
CA TYR A 25 -11.42 14.36 -8.33
C TYR A 25 -12.51 14.06 -7.30
N CYS A 26 -12.23 13.36 -6.20
CA CYS A 26 -13.24 13.03 -5.18
C CYS A 26 -13.35 14.10 -4.08
N LEU A 27 -12.23 14.74 -3.71
CA LEU A 27 -12.19 15.76 -2.65
C LEU A 27 -12.03 17.19 -3.20
N HIS A 28 -12.13 17.39 -4.53
CA HIS A 28 -12.03 18.67 -5.20
C HIS A 28 -10.73 19.46 -4.91
N GLY A 29 -9.61 18.74 -4.72
CA GLY A 29 -8.28 19.32 -4.52
C GLY A 29 -7.95 19.56 -3.06
N ASN A 30 -7.67 20.80 -2.67
CA ASN A 30 -7.29 21.13 -1.30
C ASN A 30 -8.50 21.23 -0.37
N VAL A 31 -8.45 20.51 0.74
CA VAL A 31 -9.46 20.60 1.80
C VAL A 31 -8.94 21.58 2.88
N THR A 32 -9.68 22.65 3.16
CA THR A 32 -9.31 23.63 4.20
C THR A 32 -10.21 23.46 5.42
N ILE A 33 -9.61 23.08 6.56
CA ILE A 33 -10.32 22.92 7.83
C ILE A 33 -9.61 23.73 8.92
N GLU A 34 -10.33 24.61 9.56
CA GLU A 34 -9.82 25.48 10.66
C GLU A 34 -8.51 26.23 10.29
N GLY A 35 -8.35 26.60 9.03
CA GLY A 35 -7.16 27.29 8.53
C GLY A 35 -5.98 26.37 8.13
N LEU A 36 -6.10 25.07 8.32
CA LEU A 36 -5.12 24.09 7.83
C LEU A 36 -5.51 23.62 6.43
N ILE A 37 -4.59 23.79 5.49
CA ILE A 37 -4.76 23.30 4.10
C ILE A 37 -4.25 21.86 4.05
N ILE A 38 -5.16 20.92 3.87
CA ILE A 38 -4.86 19.51 3.69
C ILE A 38 -4.92 19.21 2.19
N ASN A 39 -3.76 18.99 1.60
CA ASN A 39 -3.62 18.50 0.24
C ASN A 39 -3.14 17.04 0.25
N TYR A 40 -3.05 16.44 -0.94
CA TYR A 40 -2.50 15.10 -1.13
C TYR A 40 -1.18 14.87 -0.37
N THR A 41 -0.24 15.82 -0.46
CA THR A 41 1.10 15.68 0.14
C THR A 41 1.03 15.64 1.67
N VAL A 42 0.25 16.53 2.28
CA VAL A 42 0.05 16.57 3.75
C VAL A 42 -0.66 15.31 4.23
N PHE A 43 -1.69 14.87 3.51
CA PHE A 43 -2.41 13.65 3.82
C PHE A 43 -1.51 12.41 3.83
N MET A 44 -0.69 12.25 2.81
CA MET A 44 0.25 11.14 2.74
C MET A 44 1.39 11.27 3.75
N ALA A 45 1.83 12.48 4.08
CA ALA A 45 2.87 12.72 5.08
C ALA A 45 2.49 12.20 6.48
N PHE A 46 1.23 12.31 6.88
CA PHE A 46 0.75 11.69 8.13
C PHE A 46 0.97 10.17 8.14
N GLY A 47 0.71 9.52 7.01
CA GLY A 47 0.96 8.09 6.85
C GLY A 47 2.46 7.75 6.89
N GLU A 48 3.30 8.51 6.19
CA GLU A 48 4.74 8.26 6.11
C GLU A 48 5.44 8.42 7.46
N VAL A 49 5.13 9.50 8.19
CA VAL A 49 5.67 9.70 9.54
C VAL A 49 5.28 8.55 10.45
N THR A 50 4.03 8.10 10.38
CA THR A 50 3.56 6.95 11.15
C THR A 50 4.29 5.67 10.75
N CYS A 51 4.45 5.42 9.45
CA CYS A 51 5.17 4.26 8.93
C CYS A 51 6.62 4.22 9.44
N MET A 52 7.31 5.37 9.46
CA MET A 52 8.67 5.50 9.97
C MET A 52 8.76 5.17 11.48
N ILE A 53 7.84 5.70 12.28
CA ILE A 53 7.79 5.44 13.73
C ILE A 53 7.55 3.94 13.99
N PHE A 54 6.56 3.35 13.34
CA PHE A 54 6.21 1.94 13.53
C PHE A 54 7.19 0.96 12.88
N GLY A 55 7.98 1.41 11.92
CA GLY A 55 9.15 0.67 11.45
C GLY A 55 10.17 0.41 12.56
N GLY A 56 10.42 1.40 13.41
CA GLY A 56 11.25 1.24 14.62
C GLY A 56 10.62 0.34 15.70
N VAL A 57 9.30 0.30 15.79
CA VAL A 57 8.55 -0.53 16.74
C VAL A 57 8.42 -1.99 16.28
N SER A 58 8.62 -2.27 15.00
CA SER A 58 8.45 -3.60 14.38
C SER A 58 9.18 -4.74 15.12
N PRO A 59 10.45 -4.59 15.58
CA PRO A 59 11.13 -5.68 16.33
C PRO A 59 10.47 -5.97 17.69
N TRP A 60 9.97 -4.94 18.37
CA TRP A 60 9.26 -5.11 19.63
C TRP A 60 7.93 -5.83 19.43
N PHE A 61 7.16 -5.43 18.41
CA PHE A 61 5.90 -6.10 18.06
C PHE A 61 6.12 -7.56 17.67
N THR A 62 7.20 -7.86 16.94
CA THR A 62 7.57 -9.24 16.58
C THR A 62 7.85 -10.11 17.81
N ARG A 63 8.53 -9.56 18.82
CA ARG A 63 8.78 -10.26 20.09
C ARG A 63 7.49 -10.52 20.86
N LEU A 64 6.56 -9.55 20.86
CA LEU A 64 5.27 -9.69 21.54
C LEU A 64 4.41 -10.80 20.91
N VAL A 65 4.41 -10.88 19.58
CA VAL A 65 3.61 -11.88 18.83
C VAL A 65 4.31 -13.23 18.74
N GLY A 66 5.62 -13.29 19.01
CA GLY A 66 6.42 -14.51 19.09
C GLY A 66 6.97 -15.03 17.75
N SER A 67 6.60 -14.45 16.60
CA SER A 67 7.22 -14.80 15.31
C SER A 67 7.04 -13.71 14.26
N LYS A 68 8.03 -13.55 13.36
CA LYS A 68 7.99 -12.62 12.23
C LYS A 68 6.79 -12.88 11.31
N ARG A 69 6.49 -14.14 11.06
CA ARG A 69 5.36 -14.57 10.23
C ARG A 69 4.02 -14.10 10.80
N MET A 70 3.80 -14.30 12.09
CA MET A 70 2.55 -13.89 12.75
C MET A 70 2.45 -12.37 12.88
N ALA A 71 3.57 -11.70 13.13
CA ALA A 71 3.59 -10.23 13.15
C ALA A 71 3.22 -9.64 11.78
N PHE A 72 3.77 -10.21 10.69
CA PHE A 72 3.39 -9.83 9.33
C PHE A 72 1.91 -10.12 9.04
N PHE A 73 1.41 -11.28 9.46
CA PHE A 73 0.00 -11.67 9.30
C PHE A 73 -0.95 -10.67 9.96
N TRP A 74 -0.70 -10.31 11.23
CA TRP A 74 -1.55 -9.37 11.96
C TRP A 74 -1.46 -7.95 11.41
N ALA A 75 -0.28 -7.52 10.97
CA ALA A 75 -0.11 -6.23 10.32
C ALA A 75 -0.87 -6.16 8.98
N ALA A 76 -0.83 -7.23 8.17
CA ALA A 76 -1.60 -7.34 6.93
C ALA A 76 -3.12 -7.40 7.21
N ALA A 77 -3.55 -8.10 8.27
CA ALA A 77 -4.95 -8.16 8.68
C ALA A 77 -5.48 -6.78 9.11
N LEU A 78 -4.67 -6.00 9.83
CA LEU A 78 -5.01 -4.60 10.16
C LEU A 78 -5.21 -3.77 8.89
N CYS A 79 -4.29 -3.85 7.92
CA CYS A 79 -4.42 -3.15 6.64
C CYS A 79 -5.67 -3.58 5.87
N LEU A 80 -6.01 -4.87 5.89
CA LEU A 80 -7.23 -5.40 5.26
C LEU A 80 -8.48 -4.75 5.86
N VAL A 81 -8.64 -4.84 7.18
CA VAL A 81 -9.82 -4.31 7.88
C VAL A 81 -9.98 -2.82 7.63
N LEU A 82 -8.90 -2.05 7.77
CA LEU A 82 -8.94 -0.60 7.59
C LEU A 82 -9.19 -0.19 6.13
N SER A 83 -8.69 -0.94 5.15
CA SER A 83 -9.00 -0.70 3.75
C SER A 83 -10.47 -0.96 3.44
N VAL A 84 -11.08 -2.00 4.03
CA VAL A 84 -12.52 -2.25 3.91
C VAL A 84 -13.33 -1.15 4.60
N VAL A 85 -12.93 -0.73 5.81
CA VAL A 85 -13.62 0.35 6.54
C VAL A 85 -13.56 1.66 5.75
N PHE A 86 -12.43 1.96 5.11
CA PHE A 86 -12.29 3.16 4.28
C PHE A 86 -13.33 3.24 3.17
N PHE A 87 -13.73 2.12 2.59
CA PHE A 87 -14.74 2.08 1.53
C PHE A 87 -16.10 2.65 1.95
N PHE A 88 -16.48 2.45 3.23
CA PHE A 88 -17.76 2.91 3.76
C PHE A 88 -17.78 4.39 4.16
N ILE A 89 -16.66 5.11 4.07
CA ILE A 89 -16.63 6.53 4.34
C ILE A 89 -17.23 7.28 3.13
N PRO A 90 -18.10 8.28 3.34
CA PRO A 90 -18.60 9.13 2.26
C PRO A 90 -17.46 9.87 1.54
N MET A 91 -17.61 10.06 0.21
CA MET A 91 -16.70 10.85 -0.62
C MET A 91 -16.95 12.36 -0.41
N ASP A 92 -16.74 12.83 0.82
CA ASP A 92 -17.03 14.20 1.22
C ASP A 92 -15.83 14.77 1.98
N PRO A 93 -15.35 15.97 1.66
CA PRO A 93 -14.28 16.66 2.40
C PRO A 93 -14.50 16.77 3.91
N ASP A 94 -15.74 16.80 4.38
CA ASP A 94 -16.05 16.88 5.80
C ASP A 94 -15.54 15.67 6.61
N TYR A 95 -15.36 14.53 5.95
CA TYR A 95 -14.83 13.31 6.57
C TYR A 95 -13.31 13.16 6.49
N ILE A 96 -12.58 14.20 6.07
CA ILE A 96 -11.11 14.14 5.89
C ILE A 96 -10.37 13.71 7.16
N TRP A 97 -10.82 14.12 8.35
CA TRP A 97 -10.20 13.70 9.61
C TRP A 97 -10.33 12.21 9.86
N VAL A 98 -11.47 11.62 9.52
CA VAL A 98 -11.68 10.18 9.62
C VAL A 98 -10.77 9.45 8.64
N MET A 99 -10.65 9.97 7.42
CA MET A 99 -9.74 9.41 6.40
C MET A 99 -8.28 9.46 6.85
N ILE A 100 -7.84 10.58 7.45
CA ILE A 100 -6.49 10.73 8.02
C ILE A 100 -6.24 9.69 9.10
N VAL A 101 -7.17 9.53 10.05
CA VAL A 101 -7.04 8.54 11.13
C VAL A 101 -6.89 7.13 10.56
N ILE A 102 -7.68 6.75 9.55
CA ILE A 102 -7.57 5.43 8.92
C ILE A 102 -6.25 5.28 8.17
N VAL A 103 -5.77 6.33 7.49
CA VAL A 103 -4.46 6.29 6.83
C VAL A 103 -3.33 6.12 7.84
N ILE A 104 -3.38 6.84 8.97
CA ILE A 104 -2.43 6.67 10.08
C ILE A 104 -2.44 5.22 10.58
N LEU A 105 -3.61 4.68 10.91
CA LEU A 105 -3.74 3.31 11.40
C LEU A 105 -3.29 2.26 10.37
N THR A 106 -3.59 2.46 9.08
CA THR A 106 -3.12 1.58 8.01
C THR A 106 -1.59 1.66 7.87
N SER A 107 -1.03 2.85 8.00
CA SER A 107 0.42 3.08 7.93
C SER A 107 1.18 2.49 9.12
N MET A 108 0.54 2.33 10.30
CA MET A 108 1.07 1.50 11.39
C MET A 108 1.31 0.05 10.93
N GLY A 109 0.33 -0.57 10.28
CA GLY A 109 0.48 -1.91 9.72
C GLY A 109 1.61 -1.99 8.69
N ILE A 110 1.66 -1.03 7.76
CA ILE A 110 2.72 -0.94 6.74
C ILE A 110 4.10 -0.80 7.39
N GLY A 111 4.24 0.07 8.38
CA GLY A 111 5.48 0.29 9.14
C GLY A 111 5.97 -0.98 9.83
N ILE A 112 5.05 -1.79 10.36
CA ILE A 112 5.40 -3.06 10.99
C ILE A 112 5.85 -4.09 9.95
N TYR A 113 5.10 -4.34 8.88
CA TYR A 113 5.42 -5.41 7.96
C TYR A 113 6.56 -5.09 6.98
N SER A 114 6.80 -3.83 6.68
CA SER A 114 7.81 -3.43 5.69
C SER A 114 9.25 -3.89 6.07
N PRO A 115 9.79 -3.58 7.26
CA PRO A 115 11.09 -4.10 7.68
C PRO A 115 11.07 -5.62 7.91
N LEU A 116 9.93 -6.20 8.31
CA LEU A 116 9.81 -7.65 8.46
C LEU A 116 9.97 -8.39 7.14
N MET A 117 9.48 -7.83 6.04
CA MET A 117 9.68 -8.39 4.71
C MET A 117 11.18 -8.58 4.40
N TRP A 118 12.00 -7.55 4.64
CA TRP A 118 13.44 -7.65 4.41
C TRP A 118 14.14 -8.60 5.38
N SER A 119 13.72 -8.62 6.64
CA SER A 119 14.20 -9.59 7.62
C SER A 119 13.87 -11.03 7.23
N MET A 120 12.68 -11.27 6.63
CA MET A 120 12.31 -12.60 6.12
C MET A 120 13.10 -13.00 4.87
N TYR A 121 13.55 -12.03 4.05
CA TYR A 121 14.51 -12.31 2.96
C TYR A 121 15.87 -12.79 3.49
N ALA A 122 16.35 -12.18 4.58
CA ALA A 122 17.57 -12.64 5.24
C ALA A 122 17.40 -14.07 5.77
N ASP A 123 16.27 -14.40 6.42
CA ASP A 123 15.99 -15.75 6.89
C ASP A 123 15.97 -16.79 5.74
N VAL A 124 15.49 -16.42 4.56
CA VAL A 124 15.54 -17.27 3.34
C VAL A 124 16.99 -17.46 2.87
N ALA A 125 17.81 -16.42 2.92
CA ALA A 125 19.23 -16.52 2.53
C ALA A 125 20.02 -17.41 3.48
N ASP A 126 19.78 -17.28 4.78
CA ASP A 126 20.39 -18.14 5.81
C ASP A 126 19.95 -19.61 5.62
N TYR A 127 18.66 -19.83 5.44
CA TYR A 127 18.12 -21.16 5.19
C TYR A 127 18.75 -21.82 3.96
N HIS A 128 18.94 -21.07 2.87
CA HIS A 128 19.59 -21.56 1.66
C HIS A 128 21.05 -21.97 1.94
N THR A 129 21.79 -21.14 2.67
CA THR A 129 23.20 -21.39 2.99
C THR A 129 23.34 -22.62 3.88
N GLU A 130 22.47 -22.80 4.88
CA GLU A 130 22.46 -23.96 5.78
C GLU A 130 22.16 -25.28 5.05
N HIS A 131 21.24 -25.27 4.05
CA HIS A 131 20.78 -26.51 3.41
C HIS A 131 21.58 -26.88 2.17
N PHE A 132 22.11 -25.90 1.44
CA PHE A 132 22.80 -26.16 0.15
C PHE A 132 24.31 -25.88 0.23
N GLY A 133 24.82 -25.36 1.33
CA GLY A 133 26.26 -25.09 1.52
C GLY A 133 26.81 -23.97 0.64
N THR A 134 25.97 -23.27 -0.11
CA THR A 134 26.33 -22.16 -1.02
C THR A 134 25.58 -20.91 -0.68
N SER A 135 26.26 -19.75 -0.70
CA SER A 135 25.62 -18.48 -0.46
C SER A 135 24.94 -17.95 -1.73
N ALA A 136 23.61 -17.80 -1.71
CA ALA A 136 22.82 -17.17 -2.77
C ALA A 136 22.24 -15.81 -2.33
N THR A 137 22.80 -15.18 -1.29
CA THR A 137 22.30 -13.95 -0.66
C THR A 137 22.05 -12.84 -1.70
N GLY A 138 23.01 -12.59 -2.61
CA GLY A 138 22.88 -11.57 -3.66
C GLY A 138 21.68 -11.84 -4.59
N LEU A 139 21.47 -13.08 -5.00
CA LEU A 139 20.35 -13.46 -5.87
C LEU A 139 19.00 -13.32 -5.15
N ILE A 140 18.94 -13.71 -3.87
CA ILE A 140 17.73 -13.62 -3.06
C ILE A 140 17.32 -12.16 -2.85
N PHE A 141 18.25 -11.27 -2.46
CA PHE A 141 17.96 -9.85 -2.29
C PHE A 141 17.68 -9.13 -3.62
N SER A 142 18.35 -9.50 -4.72
CA SER A 142 18.04 -8.93 -6.05
C SER A 142 16.64 -9.33 -6.52
N SER A 143 16.16 -10.53 -6.19
CA SER A 143 14.77 -10.92 -6.45
C SER A 143 13.77 -10.05 -5.65
N GLY A 144 14.14 -9.61 -4.45
CA GLY A 144 13.37 -8.68 -3.64
C GLY A 144 13.24 -7.31 -4.29
N THR A 145 14.37 -6.73 -4.73
CA THR A 145 14.38 -5.42 -5.42
C THR A 145 13.67 -5.47 -6.77
N MET A 146 13.80 -6.57 -7.51
CA MET A 146 13.04 -6.81 -8.74
C MET A 146 11.54 -6.85 -8.45
N SER A 147 11.13 -7.54 -7.38
CA SER A 147 9.73 -7.62 -6.95
C SER A 147 9.14 -6.26 -6.61
N GLN A 148 9.93 -5.36 -6.02
CA GLN A 148 9.50 -3.98 -5.75
C GLN A 148 9.19 -3.23 -7.06
N LYS A 149 10.11 -3.26 -8.02
CA LYS A 149 9.91 -2.60 -9.32
C LYS A 149 8.72 -3.18 -10.08
N PHE A 150 8.56 -4.50 -10.03
CA PHE A 150 7.44 -5.18 -10.68
C PHE A 150 6.11 -4.83 -10.04
N GLY A 151 6.02 -4.83 -8.70
CA GLY A 151 4.81 -4.47 -7.96
C GLY A 151 4.35 -3.04 -8.26
N THR A 152 5.26 -2.07 -8.25
CA THR A 152 4.93 -0.67 -8.57
C THR A 152 4.56 -0.46 -10.04
N ALA A 153 5.22 -1.14 -10.97
CA ALA A 153 4.90 -1.04 -12.40
C ALA A 153 3.51 -1.61 -12.71
N ILE A 154 3.17 -2.76 -12.14
CA ILE A 154 1.84 -3.36 -12.29
C ILE A 154 0.76 -2.46 -11.70
N SER A 155 0.99 -1.82 -10.54
CA SER A 155 0.00 -0.94 -9.93
C SER A 155 -0.38 0.21 -10.85
N GLY A 156 0.59 0.91 -11.44
CA GLY A 156 0.33 2.01 -12.39
C GLY A 156 -0.45 1.57 -13.62
N SER A 157 -0.07 0.44 -14.22
CA SER A 157 -0.75 -0.10 -15.40
C SER A 157 -2.19 -0.51 -15.12
N LEU A 158 -2.44 -1.16 -13.98
CA LEU A 158 -3.79 -1.57 -13.60
C LEU A 158 -4.69 -0.41 -13.23
N ILE A 159 -4.17 0.63 -12.56
CA ILE A 159 -4.92 1.85 -12.28
C ILE A 159 -5.43 2.48 -13.59
N ALA A 160 -4.55 2.65 -14.58
CA ALA A 160 -4.93 3.19 -15.87
C ALA A 160 -5.98 2.32 -16.58
N LEU A 161 -5.83 0.99 -16.51
CA LEU A 161 -6.78 0.04 -17.10
C LEU A 161 -8.17 0.14 -16.45
N PHE A 162 -8.25 0.14 -15.13
CA PHE A 162 -9.53 0.22 -14.41
C PHE A 162 -10.20 1.58 -14.58
N LEU A 163 -9.46 2.66 -14.58
CA LEU A 163 -9.98 4.00 -14.88
C LEU A 163 -10.51 4.08 -16.32
N GLY A 164 -9.79 3.49 -17.29
CA GLY A 164 -10.26 3.38 -18.66
C GLY A 164 -11.55 2.57 -18.78
N TRP A 165 -11.71 1.46 -18.04
CA TRP A 165 -12.96 0.70 -18.00
C TRP A 165 -14.12 1.48 -17.37
N ALA A 166 -13.84 2.37 -16.43
CA ALA A 166 -14.84 3.27 -15.86
C ALA A 166 -15.24 4.43 -16.81
N GLY A 167 -14.56 4.56 -17.96
CA GLY A 167 -14.81 5.59 -18.95
C GLY A 167 -13.93 6.85 -18.81
N ALA A 168 -12.88 6.79 -17.98
CA ALA A 168 -11.94 7.89 -17.85
C ALA A 168 -11.03 8.00 -19.09
N ASN A 169 -10.94 9.16 -19.68
CA ASN A 169 -9.94 9.48 -20.69
C ASN A 169 -8.69 10.02 -20.00
N MET A 170 -7.55 9.38 -20.24
CA MET A 170 -6.28 9.83 -19.68
C MET A 170 -5.62 10.81 -20.64
N ILE A 171 -5.31 12.01 -20.15
CA ILE A 171 -4.57 13.03 -20.88
C ILE A 171 -3.21 13.26 -20.24
N THR A 172 -2.22 13.62 -21.04
CA THR A 172 -0.89 13.96 -20.53
C THR A 172 -0.70 15.47 -20.62
N ASP A 173 -0.41 16.09 -19.47
CA ASP A 173 -0.08 17.52 -19.37
C ASP A 173 1.25 17.84 -20.07
N LYS A 174 1.48 19.12 -20.35
CA LYS A 174 2.73 19.65 -20.94
C LYS A 174 3.98 19.31 -20.13
N MET A 175 3.83 19.01 -18.84
CA MET A 175 4.90 18.56 -17.94
C MET A 175 5.10 17.03 -17.94
N GLY A 176 4.32 16.28 -18.74
CA GLY A 176 4.39 14.81 -18.78
C GLY A 176 3.58 14.10 -17.69
N ASN A 177 2.79 14.82 -16.88
CA ASN A 177 1.94 14.21 -15.87
C ASN A 177 0.67 13.65 -16.53
N THR A 178 0.31 12.43 -16.16
CA THR A 178 -0.92 11.79 -16.62
C THR A 178 -2.07 12.12 -15.65
N MET A 179 -3.15 12.70 -16.15
CA MET A 179 -4.34 13.05 -15.40
C MET A 179 -5.61 12.58 -16.12
N ILE A 180 -6.73 12.50 -15.40
CA ILE A 180 -8.03 12.22 -16.01
C ILE A 180 -8.55 13.52 -16.67
N ASP A 181 -9.02 13.43 -17.91
CA ASP A 181 -9.69 14.54 -18.59
C ASP A 181 -10.92 14.95 -17.76
N PRO A 182 -11.00 16.22 -17.29
CA PRO A 182 -12.15 16.71 -16.52
C PRO A 182 -13.49 16.49 -17.20
N ALA A 183 -13.53 16.47 -18.53
CA ALA A 183 -14.75 16.21 -19.30
C ALA A 183 -15.21 14.75 -19.22
N SER A 184 -14.34 13.83 -18.85
CA SER A 184 -14.66 12.40 -18.71
C SER A 184 -14.97 11.97 -17.27
N VAL A 185 -14.92 12.89 -16.30
CA VAL A 185 -15.21 12.58 -14.90
C VAL A 185 -16.71 12.36 -14.71
N THR A 186 -17.07 11.10 -14.47
CA THR A 186 -18.44 10.66 -14.20
C THR A 186 -18.52 10.02 -12.82
N ASP A 187 -19.72 9.81 -12.30
CA ASP A 187 -19.92 9.10 -11.02
C ASP A 187 -19.28 7.69 -11.03
N SER A 188 -19.26 7.03 -12.19
CA SER A 188 -18.59 5.75 -12.37
C SER A 188 -17.08 5.87 -12.18
N VAL A 189 -16.47 6.92 -12.70
CA VAL A 189 -15.02 7.18 -12.55
C VAL A 189 -14.69 7.51 -11.10
N LEU A 190 -15.50 8.34 -10.43
CA LEU A 190 -15.31 8.68 -9.01
C LEU A 190 -15.42 7.43 -8.12
N THR A 191 -16.45 6.61 -8.34
CA THR A 191 -16.63 5.34 -7.63
C THR A 191 -15.46 4.39 -7.88
N MET A 192 -14.91 4.35 -9.09
CA MET A 192 -13.73 3.54 -9.42
C MET A 192 -12.50 4.04 -8.67
N VAL A 193 -12.22 5.35 -8.66
CA VAL A 193 -11.11 5.94 -7.90
C VAL A 193 -11.22 5.57 -6.42
N TRP A 194 -12.41 5.71 -5.84
CA TRP A 194 -12.66 5.35 -4.44
C TRP A 194 -12.44 3.85 -4.16
N SER A 195 -12.90 3.00 -5.07
CA SER A 195 -12.70 1.54 -4.98
C SER A 195 -11.22 1.16 -5.12
N LEU A 196 -10.49 1.82 -6.01
CA LEU A 196 -9.06 1.61 -6.20
C LEU A 196 -8.25 2.02 -4.96
N PHE A 197 -8.71 3.01 -4.19
CA PHE A 197 -8.03 3.39 -2.94
C PHE A 197 -8.39 2.49 -1.75
N SER A 198 -9.54 1.81 -1.79
CA SER A 198 -10.10 1.04 -0.66
C SER A 198 -10.17 -0.47 -0.93
N ILE A 199 -11.05 -0.91 -1.84
CA ILE A 199 -11.32 -2.35 -2.07
C ILE A 199 -10.11 -3.07 -2.67
N PHE A 200 -9.44 -2.47 -3.65
CA PHE A 200 -8.30 -3.11 -4.29
C PHE A 200 -7.14 -3.35 -3.32
N PRO A 201 -6.71 -2.36 -2.50
CA PRO A 201 -5.76 -2.61 -1.42
C PRO A 201 -6.25 -3.65 -0.41
N ALA A 202 -7.56 -3.73 -0.11
CA ALA A 202 -8.11 -4.76 0.75
C ALA A 202 -7.90 -6.17 0.17
N VAL A 203 -8.18 -6.37 -1.11
CA VAL A 203 -7.91 -7.66 -1.79
C VAL A 203 -6.42 -8.03 -1.74
N ILE A 204 -5.54 -7.06 -1.97
CA ILE A 204 -4.09 -7.29 -1.91
C ILE A 204 -3.65 -7.62 -0.46
N ALA A 205 -4.18 -6.91 0.54
CA ALA A 205 -3.90 -7.18 1.94
C ALA A 205 -4.38 -8.58 2.36
N PHE A 206 -5.53 -9.03 1.84
CA PHE A 206 -5.99 -10.39 2.03
C PHE A 206 -5.03 -11.43 1.43
N LEU A 207 -4.54 -11.19 0.22
CA LEU A 207 -3.53 -12.05 -0.40
C LEU A 207 -2.23 -12.08 0.42
N LEU A 208 -1.77 -10.92 0.93
CA LEU A 208 -0.63 -10.83 1.82
C LEU A 208 -0.82 -11.66 3.10
N MET A 209 -2.00 -11.58 3.70
CA MET A 209 -2.37 -12.36 4.88
C MET A 209 -2.30 -13.87 4.59
N VAL A 210 -2.86 -14.34 3.47
CA VAL A 210 -2.82 -15.74 3.06
C VAL A 210 -1.40 -16.21 2.76
N LEU A 211 -0.62 -15.40 2.03
CA LEU A 211 0.77 -15.73 1.68
C LEU A 211 1.67 -15.80 2.92
N SER A 212 1.50 -14.87 3.87
CA SER A 212 2.24 -14.88 5.12
C SER A 212 1.89 -16.11 5.97
N TRP A 213 0.61 -16.50 6.01
CA TRP A 213 0.16 -17.69 6.70
C TRP A 213 0.80 -18.97 6.15
N LYS A 214 0.98 -19.07 4.85
CA LYS A 214 1.59 -20.22 4.17
C LYS A 214 3.11 -20.20 4.16
N PHE A 215 3.75 -19.15 4.68
CA PHE A 215 5.21 -19.05 4.67
C PHE A 215 5.86 -20.13 5.54
N PRO A 216 6.78 -20.97 4.99
CA PRO A 216 7.23 -22.18 5.65
C PRO A 216 8.27 -21.95 6.75
N ILE A 217 9.07 -20.87 6.68
CA ILE A 217 10.15 -20.60 7.64
C ILE A 217 9.55 -19.95 8.90
N ARG A 218 9.66 -20.64 10.01
CA ARG A 218 9.14 -20.21 11.32
C ARG A 218 10.33 -19.83 12.22
N LYS A 219 10.91 -18.66 12.00
CA LYS A 219 11.88 -18.06 12.93
C LYS A 219 11.29 -16.83 13.60
#